data_bd42cab0fa4abfcabb999307d9fd414e
#
_entry.id   bd42cab0fa4abfcabb999307d9fd414e
#
_cell.length_a   1.000
_cell.length_b   1.000
_cell.length_c   1.000
_cell.angle_alpha   90.00
_cell.angle_beta   90.00
_cell.angle_gamma   90.00
#
_symmetry.space_group_name_H-M   'P 1'
#
loop_
_entity.id
_entity.type
_entity.pdbx_description
1 polymer ?
#
loop_
_entity_poly.entity_id
_entity_poly.type
_entity_poly.pdbx_seq_one_letter_code
_entity_poly.pdbx_strand_id
1 'polypeptide(L)'
;MASHAGSIGHPLAGHGLSRFPTFHGRIDVVHSPRNRNGSISSPMSYSRAQEMNSPSRPASLEDRVRLVRVRIFFGHANGNMLSIMIGAVLMIVVLHGGGVAMPTLLAWGMLVGVASAGVSLFERHVGRVGIGGDNCRRLARIRIGLGAGIALSYGLAGFLLSAPAPIQDTFLFIILSSVVTIGALGYAVMPSYYITLDVVSLLLLTAHFARQYLLSGDSYYLLLITVAILWQVLVLIKARRASMTAIEAIVLNERLQDEIEQHQRTREAIRQMALHDELTGLGNRRYFEESVRR
;
A
#
# COMPACT_ATOMS: atom_id res chain seq x y z
N MET A 1 16.43 -29.56 -60.08
CA MET A 1 15.10 -29.32 -60.67
C MET A 1 14.13 -28.92 -59.55
N ALA A 2 13.52 -27.76 -59.72
CA ALA A 2 12.33 -27.19 -59.00
C ALA A 2 12.37 -27.19 -57.44
N SER A 3 12.66 -26.10 -56.75
CA SER A 3 11.90 -24.86 -56.54
C SER A 3 10.47 -25.07 -56.03
N HIS A 4 10.29 -24.87 -54.71
CA HIS A 4 9.05 -24.30 -54.19
C HIS A 4 9.34 -23.48 -52.91
N ALA A 5 9.27 -22.16 -53.06
CA ALA A 5 9.22 -21.18 -51.98
C ALA A 5 7.81 -21.20 -51.39
N GLY A 6 7.72 -21.46 -50.09
CA GLY A 6 6.49 -21.33 -49.28
C GLY A 6 6.64 -20.16 -48.32
N SER A 7 5.98 -19.06 -48.66
CA SER A 7 5.79 -17.88 -47.81
C SER A 7 4.92 -18.25 -46.61
N ILE A 8 5.47 -18.16 -45.40
CA ILE A 8 4.70 -18.25 -44.13
C ILE A 8 4.54 -16.83 -43.57
N GLY A 9 3.36 -16.26 -43.79
CA GLY A 9 2.92 -15.05 -43.16
C GLY A 9 2.66 -15.29 -41.67
N HIS A 10 3.34 -14.55 -40.79
CA HIS A 10 3.05 -14.48 -39.38
C HIS A 10 1.90 -13.48 -39.15
N PRO A 11 0.81 -13.85 -38.46
CA PRO A 11 -0.10 -12.89 -37.91
C PRO A 11 0.46 -12.40 -36.56
N LEU A 12 0.76 -11.11 -36.48
CA LEU A 12 1.02 -10.41 -35.22
C LEU A 12 -0.27 -10.44 -34.37
N ALA A 13 -0.31 -11.36 -33.42
CA ALA A 13 -1.33 -11.39 -32.38
C ALA A 13 -1.12 -10.20 -31.45
N GLY A 14 -2.11 -9.32 -31.42
CA GLY A 14 -2.16 -8.17 -30.52
C GLY A 14 -2.17 -8.62 -29.07
N HIS A 15 -1.11 -8.30 -28.33
CA HIS A 15 -1.09 -8.42 -26.89
C HIS A 15 -2.05 -7.41 -26.28
N GLY A 16 -3.13 -7.93 -25.69
CA GLY A 16 -4.10 -7.17 -24.92
C GLY A 16 -3.41 -6.42 -23.78
N LEU A 17 -3.42 -5.10 -23.88
CA LEU A 17 -3.12 -4.20 -22.77
C LEU A 17 -4.14 -4.48 -21.65
N SER A 18 -3.65 -5.09 -20.58
CA SER A 18 -4.40 -5.29 -19.34
C SER A 18 -4.91 -3.92 -18.85
N ARG A 19 -6.24 -3.81 -18.76
CA ARG A 19 -6.94 -2.64 -18.25
C ARG A 19 -6.52 -2.39 -16.79
N PHE A 20 -5.77 -1.33 -16.57
CA PHE A 20 -5.62 -0.77 -15.23
C PHE A 20 -7.00 -0.28 -14.75
N PRO A 21 -7.38 -0.52 -13.51
CA PRO A 21 -8.62 0.01 -12.97
C PRO A 21 -8.55 1.54 -12.96
N THR A 22 -9.35 2.17 -13.81
CA THR A 22 -9.59 3.61 -13.79
C THR A 22 -10.28 3.97 -12.49
N PHE A 23 -9.61 4.70 -11.65
CA PHE A 23 -10.15 5.29 -10.44
C PHE A 23 -11.13 6.41 -10.87
N HIS A 24 -12.42 6.07 -11.01
CA HIS A 24 -13.49 7.07 -11.16
C HIS A 24 -13.78 7.69 -9.79
N GLY A 25 -12.95 8.62 -9.35
CA GLY A 25 -13.33 9.57 -8.34
C GLY A 25 -14.39 10.50 -8.94
N ARG A 26 -15.65 10.36 -8.52
CA ARG A 26 -16.75 11.27 -8.85
C ARG A 26 -16.39 12.63 -8.34
N ILE A 27 -16.06 13.56 -9.22
CA ILE A 27 -15.95 14.99 -8.89
C ILE A 27 -17.39 15.48 -8.75
N ASP A 28 -17.87 15.59 -7.52
CA ASP A 28 -19.13 16.27 -7.23
C ASP A 28 -18.92 17.75 -7.53
N VAL A 29 -19.47 18.19 -8.66
CA VAL A 29 -19.58 19.60 -9.00
C VAL A 29 -20.59 20.20 -8.01
N VAL A 30 -20.04 20.88 -6.99
CA VAL A 30 -20.84 21.67 -6.05
C VAL A 30 -21.51 22.80 -6.82
N HIS A 31 -22.81 22.65 -7.09
CA HIS A 31 -23.65 23.74 -7.59
C HIS A 31 -23.66 24.87 -6.55
N SER A 32 -23.06 26.00 -6.90
CA SER A 32 -23.09 27.23 -6.13
C SER A 32 -24.54 27.71 -5.96
N PRO A 33 -25.03 27.96 -4.74
CA PRO A 33 -26.33 28.56 -4.54
C PRO A 33 -26.30 30.02 -5.02
N ARG A 34 -27.20 30.34 -5.94
CA ARG A 34 -27.42 31.68 -6.49
C ARG A 34 -27.95 32.60 -5.38
N ASN A 35 -27.09 33.44 -4.87
CA ASN A 35 -27.50 34.44 -3.88
C ASN A 35 -28.33 35.53 -4.57
N ARG A 36 -29.57 35.76 -4.10
CA ARG A 36 -30.57 36.66 -4.68
C ARG A 36 -30.37 38.15 -4.34
N ASN A 37 -29.34 38.52 -3.63
CA ASN A 37 -29.08 39.90 -3.24
C ASN A 37 -27.91 40.44 -4.05
N GLY A 38 -28.22 41.31 -4.99
CA GLY A 38 -27.31 41.90 -5.99
C GLY A 38 -26.34 42.93 -5.44
N SER A 39 -25.48 42.54 -4.48
CA SER A 39 -24.30 43.35 -4.13
C SER A 39 -23.10 42.75 -4.84
N ILE A 40 -22.52 43.48 -5.78
CA ILE A 40 -21.28 43.14 -6.45
C ILE A 40 -20.15 43.24 -5.42
N SER A 41 -19.87 42.13 -4.72
CA SER A 41 -18.65 42.02 -3.92
C SER A 41 -17.47 41.83 -4.87
N SER A 42 -16.42 42.63 -4.70
CA SER A 42 -15.24 42.67 -5.55
C SER A 42 -14.58 41.28 -5.65
N PRO A 43 -14.06 40.86 -6.81
CA PRO A 43 -13.49 39.50 -7.02
C PRO A 43 -12.26 39.19 -6.15
N MET A 44 -11.64 40.21 -5.52
CA MET A 44 -10.48 40.01 -4.62
C MET A 44 -10.79 39.34 -3.29
N SER A 45 -12.02 39.42 -2.77
CA SER A 45 -12.36 38.84 -1.46
C SER A 45 -12.62 37.34 -1.52
N TYR A 46 -13.05 36.79 -2.69
CA TYR A 46 -13.35 35.39 -2.86
C TYR A 46 -12.08 34.51 -2.97
N SER A 47 -11.03 35.04 -3.62
CA SER A 47 -9.74 34.36 -3.77
C SER A 47 -9.07 34.12 -2.39
N ARG A 48 -9.11 35.14 -1.52
CA ARG A 48 -8.47 35.08 -0.19
C ARG A 48 -9.16 34.12 0.80
N ALA A 49 -10.46 33.95 0.67
CA ALA A 49 -11.24 33.03 1.52
C ALA A 49 -11.05 31.56 1.09
N GLN A 50 -10.79 31.29 -0.19
CA GLN A 50 -10.47 29.94 -0.69
C GLN A 50 -9.04 29.53 -0.34
N GLU A 51 -8.09 30.46 -0.31
CA GLU A 51 -6.70 30.18 0.11
C GLU A 51 -6.59 29.86 1.61
N MET A 52 -7.44 30.46 2.45
CA MET A 52 -7.43 30.22 3.90
C MET A 52 -8.05 28.88 4.32
N ASN A 53 -8.84 28.22 3.47
CA ASN A 53 -9.50 26.96 3.75
C ASN A 53 -8.93 25.76 2.98
N SER A 54 -7.90 25.96 2.16
CA SER A 54 -7.16 24.84 1.58
C SER A 54 -6.29 24.22 2.68
N PRO A 55 -6.38 22.92 2.95
CA PRO A 55 -5.46 22.26 3.88
C PRO A 55 -4.04 22.59 3.40
N SER A 56 -3.24 23.20 4.27
CA SER A 56 -1.87 23.63 3.97
C SER A 56 -1.13 22.53 3.21
N ARG A 57 -0.85 22.76 1.94
CA ARG A 57 -0.12 21.82 1.08
C ARG A 57 1.22 21.57 1.76
N PRO A 58 1.61 20.32 2.02
CA PRO A 58 2.86 20.05 2.72
C PRO A 58 4.01 20.75 2.02
N ALA A 59 4.80 21.50 2.77
CA ALA A 59 5.75 22.49 2.25
C ALA A 59 6.89 21.89 1.40
N SER A 60 7.19 20.58 1.58
CA SER A 60 8.27 19.92 0.85
C SER A 60 7.79 18.70 0.05
N LEU A 61 8.49 18.38 -1.05
CA LEU A 61 8.26 17.14 -1.83
C LEU A 61 8.35 15.89 -0.93
N GLU A 62 9.30 15.87 0.01
CA GLU A 62 9.47 14.76 0.95
C GLU A 62 8.24 14.53 1.83
N ASP A 63 7.62 15.60 2.31
CA ASP A 63 6.42 15.51 3.14
C ASP A 63 5.21 15.04 2.32
N ARG A 64 5.10 15.46 1.07
CA ARG A 64 4.06 14.98 0.13
C ARG A 64 4.24 13.49 -0.16
N VAL A 65 5.45 13.07 -0.54
CA VAL A 65 5.77 11.66 -0.78
C VAL A 65 5.50 10.82 0.47
N ARG A 66 5.86 11.31 1.65
CA ARG A 66 5.58 10.63 2.92
C ARG A 66 4.08 10.46 3.15
N LEU A 67 3.31 11.52 2.95
CA LEU A 67 1.86 11.49 3.11
C LEU A 67 1.19 10.48 2.16
N VAL A 68 1.60 10.49 0.88
CA VAL A 68 1.12 9.54 -0.13
C VAL A 68 1.47 8.11 0.25
N ARG A 69 2.71 7.85 0.69
CA ARG A 69 3.13 6.51 1.16
C ARG A 69 2.25 6.00 2.31
N VAL A 70 1.98 6.85 3.30
CA VAL A 70 1.12 6.48 4.43
C VAL A 70 -0.32 6.24 3.98
N ARG A 71 -0.86 7.05 3.07
CA ARG A 71 -2.20 6.82 2.49
C ARG A 71 -2.30 5.49 1.74
N ILE A 72 -1.32 5.18 0.88
CA ILE A 72 -1.27 3.90 0.17
C ILE A 72 -1.17 2.74 1.16
N PHE A 73 -0.34 2.87 2.19
CA PHE A 73 -0.17 1.87 3.24
C PHE A 73 -1.49 1.51 3.93
N PHE A 74 -2.32 2.49 4.24
CA PHE A 74 -3.65 2.26 4.82
C PHE A 74 -4.68 1.80 3.78
N GLY A 75 -4.52 2.12 2.50
CA GLY A 75 -5.44 1.73 1.43
C GLY A 75 -5.42 0.23 1.09
N HIS A 76 -4.31 -0.48 1.35
CA HIS A 76 -4.16 -1.91 1.03
C HIS A 76 -4.55 -2.87 2.18
N ALA A 77 -5.13 -2.34 3.24
CA ALA A 77 -5.39 -3.05 4.48
C ALA A 77 -6.30 -4.29 4.34
N ASN A 78 -7.39 -4.19 3.60
CA ASN A 78 -8.40 -5.25 3.53
C ASN A 78 -7.90 -6.55 2.86
N GLY A 79 -7.10 -6.45 1.81
CA GLY A 79 -6.57 -7.63 1.10
C GLY A 79 -5.59 -8.45 1.95
N ASN A 80 -4.77 -7.75 2.74
CA ASN A 80 -3.77 -8.42 3.58
C ASN A 80 -4.37 -9.07 4.83
N MET A 81 -5.48 -8.52 5.37
CA MET A 81 -6.20 -9.15 6.47
C MET A 81 -6.80 -10.50 6.07
N LEU A 82 -7.33 -10.61 4.86
CA LEU A 82 -7.85 -11.87 4.33
C LEU A 82 -6.75 -12.94 4.27
N SER A 83 -5.54 -12.59 3.81
CA SER A 83 -4.41 -13.51 3.75
C SER A 83 -3.99 -14.00 5.14
N ILE A 84 -3.98 -13.13 6.14
CA ILE A 84 -3.70 -13.48 7.53
C ILE A 84 -4.75 -14.47 8.05
N MET A 85 -6.03 -14.22 7.84
CA MET A 85 -7.11 -15.10 8.28
C MET A 85 -7.07 -16.45 7.58
N ILE A 86 -6.85 -16.50 6.26
CA ILE A 86 -6.69 -17.75 5.51
C ILE A 86 -5.49 -18.54 6.05
N GLY A 87 -4.35 -17.87 6.28
CA GLY A 87 -3.16 -18.52 6.86
C GLY A 87 -3.44 -19.12 8.23
N ALA A 88 -4.19 -18.42 9.10
CA ALA A 88 -4.56 -18.94 10.41
C ALA A 88 -5.48 -20.17 10.31
N VAL A 89 -6.48 -20.13 9.44
CA VAL A 89 -7.39 -21.29 9.22
C VAL A 89 -6.61 -22.49 8.68
N LEU A 90 -5.76 -22.28 7.68
CA LEU A 90 -4.92 -23.36 7.14
C LEU A 90 -4.03 -23.98 8.21
N MET A 91 -3.42 -23.15 9.06
CA MET A 91 -2.58 -23.62 10.15
C MET A 91 -3.37 -24.46 11.17
N ILE A 92 -4.58 -24.03 11.53
CA ILE A 92 -5.47 -24.82 12.43
C ILE A 92 -5.80 -26.17 11.80
N VAL A 93 -6.19 -26.19 10.52
CA VAL A 93 -6.56 -27.44 9.83
C VAL A 93 -5.38 -28.41 9.76
N VAL A 94 -4.22 -27.94 9.34
CA VAL A 94 -3.01 -28.78 9.16
C VAL A 94 -2.51 -29.32 10.50
N LEU A 95 -2.42 -28.48 11.53
CA LEU A 95 -1.91 -28.90 12.85
C LEU A 95 -2.92 -29.76 13.61
N HIS A 96 -4.23 -29.55 13.40
CA HIS A 96 -5.25 -30.45 13.96
C HIS A 96 -5.13 -31.86 13.37
N GLY A 97 -4.98 -31.98 12.04
CA GLY A 97 -4.68 -33.25 11.38
C GLY A 97 -3.39 -33.90 11.86
N GLY A 98 -2.46 -33.13 12.40
CA GLY A 98 -1.21 -33.56 13.01
C GLY A 98 -1.29 -33.92 14.49
N GLY A 99 -2.49 -33.92 15.09
CA GLY A 99 -2.68 -34.34 16.49
C GLY A 99 -2.55 -33.23 17.54
N VAL A 100 -2.42 -31.96 17.12
CA VAL A 100 -2.46 -30.85 18.08
C VAL A 100 -3.87 -30.66 18.62
N ALA A 101 -3.99 -30.52 19.93
CA ALA A 101 -5.30 -30.42 20.61
C ALA A 101 -6.09 -29.18 20.14
N MET A 102 -7.36 -29.36 19.79
CA MET A 102 -8.23 -28.29 19.30
C MET A 102 -8.31 -27.06 20.22
N PRO A 103 -8.39 -27.22 21.55
CA PRO A 103 -8.41 -26.06 22.46
C PRO A 103 -7.17 -25.16 22.33
N THR A 104 -5.98 -25.76 22.14
CA THR A 104 -4.73 -25.01 21.95
C THR A 104 -4.73 -24.23 20.61
N LEU A 105 -5.22 -24.87 19.55
CA LEU A 105 -5.37 -24.26 18.22
C LEU A 105 -6.37 -23.10 18.25
N LEU A 106 -7.49 -23.27 18.94
CA LEU A 106 -8.49 -22.22 19.10
C LEU A 106 -7.95 -21.06 19.95
N ALA A 107 -7.22 -21.32 21.03
CA ALA A 107 -6.59 -20.29 21.84
C ALA A 107 -5.59 -19.46 21.03
N TRP A 108 -4.75 -20.12 20.22
CA TRP A 108 -3.84 -19.44 19.30
C TRP A 108 -4.60 -18.66 18.20
N GLY A 109 -5.62 -19.27 17.60
CA GLY A 109 -6.47 -18.61 16.61
C GLY A 109 -7.18 -17.37 17.16
N MET A 110 -7.63 -17.41 18.42
CA MET A 110 -8.16 -16.23 19.13
C MET A 110 -7.09 -15.14 19.29
N LEU A 111 -5.86 -15.50 19.63
CA LEU A 111 -4.76 -14.53 19.74
C LEU A 111 -4.52 -13.81 18.40
N VAL A 112 -4.45 -14.53 17.29
CA VAL A 112 -4.35 -13.96 15.94
C VAL A 112 -5.58 -13.12 15.61
N GLY A 113 -6.78 -13.59 15.95
CA GLY A 113 -8.04 -12.90 15.75
C GLY A 113 -8.09 -11.55 16.47
N VAL A 114 -7.72 -11.52 17.75
CA VAL A 114 -7.67 -10.28 18.58
C VAL A 114 -6.64 -9.29 18.02
N ALA A 115 -5.43 -9.77 17.68
CA ALA A 115 -4.41 -8.92 17.07
C ALA A 115 -4.89 -8.32 15.74
N SER A 116 -5.54 -9.12 14.89
CA SER A 116 -6.09 -8.69 13.60
C SER A 116 -7.28 -7.73 13.77
N ALA A 117 -8.16 -7.99 14.75
CA ALA A 117 -9.27 -7.10 15.07
C ALA A 117 -8.76 -5.74 15.55
N GLY A 118 -7.71 -5.69 16.37
CA GLY A 118 -7.06 -4.46 16.80
C GLY A 118 -6.56 -3.62 15.63
N VAL A 119 -5.92 -4.25 14.66
CA VAL A 119 -5.50 -3.59 13.41
C VAL A 119 -6.71 -3.06 12.65
N SER A 120 -7.75 -3.88 12.43
CA SER A 120 -8.94 -3.48 11.65
C SER A 120 -9.71 -2.35 12.30
N LEU A 121 -9.84 -2.34 13.64
CA LEU A 121 -10.46 -1.26 14.39
C LEU A 121 -9.66 0.04 14.28
N PHE A 122 -8.33 -0.06 14.36
CA PHE A 122 -7.46 1.08 14.18
C PHE A 122 -7.56 1.67 12.76
N GLU A 123 -7.59 0.84 11.72
CA GLU A 123 -7.76 1.28 10.34
C GLU A 123 -9.10 1.96 10.10
N ARG A 124 -10.19 1.44 10.68
CA ARG A 124 -11.50 2.11 10.66
C ARG A 124 -11.47 3.46 11.38
N HIS A 125 -10.74 3.54 12.50
CA HIS A 125 -10.55 4.80 13.22
C HIS A 125 -9.79 5.82 12.36
N VAL A 126 -8.70 5.41 11.72
CA VAL A 126 -7.92 6.25 10.82
C VAL A 126 -8.75 6.71 9.62
N GLY A 127 -9.61 5.84 9.07
CA GLY A 127 -10.53 6.20 7.99
C GLY A 127 -11.53 7.30 8.37
N ARG A 128 -11.90 7.41 9.68
CA ARG A 128 -12.78 8.48 10.18
C ARG A 128 -12.04 9.78 10.48
N VAL A 129 -10.84 9.68 11.08
CA VAL A 129 -10.03 10.84 11.49
C VAL A 129 -9.34 11.49 10.30
N GLY A 130 -9.01 10.71 9.28
CA GLY A 130 -8.24 11.14 8.12
C GLY A 130 -6.73 11.18 8.39
N ILE A 131 -5.95 11.17 7.29
CA ILE A 131 -4.49 11.18 7.32
C ILE A 131 -4.02 12.56 6.84
N GLY A 132 -3.47 13.36 7.77
CA GLY A 132 -2.87 14.66 7.52
C GLY A 132 -1.34 14.65 7.70
N GLY A 133 -0.68 15.76 7.34
CA GLY A 133 0.77 15.91 7.50
C GLY A 133 1.24 15.72 8.94
N ASP A 134 0.49 16.26 9.91
CA ASP A 134 0.87 16.28 11.33
C ASP A 134 0.73 14.92 12.01
N ASN A 135 -0.26 14.11 11.62
CA ASN A 135 -0.56 12.85 12.28
C ASN A 135 0.01 11.61 11.57
N CYS A 136 0.45 11.73 10.32
CA CYS A 136 0.85 10.59 9.47
C CYS A 136 1.96 9.74 10.11
N ARG A 137 2.98 10.35 10.73
CA ARG A 137 4.08 9.63 11.40
C ARG A 137 3.61 8.85 12.61
N ARG A 138 2.71 9.43 13.40
CA ARG A 138 2.15 8.80 14.59
C ARG A 138 1.28 7.61 14.22
N LEU A 139 0.38 7.79 13.25
CA LEU A 139 -0.50 6.74 12.77
C LEU A 139 0.30 5.56 12.18
N ALA A 140 1.33 5.85 11.38
CA ALA A 140 2.21 4.81 10.82
C ALA A 140 2.92 4.01 11.93
N ARG A 141 3.46 4.66 12.97
CA ARG A 141 4.13 3.98 14.10
C ARG A 141 3.17 3.08 14.88
N ILE A 142 1.95 3.56 15.18
CA ILE A 142 0.93 2.76 15.87
C ILE A 142 0.57 1.54 15.02
N ARG A 143 0.38 1.70 13.70
CA ARG A 143 0.06 0.60 12.79
C ARG A 143 1.19 -0.42 12.71
N ILE A 144 2.46 0.01 12.72
CA ILE A 144 3.63 -0.88 12.78
C ILE A 144 3.63 -1.68 14.09
N GLY A 145 3.38 -1.02 15.22
CA GLY A 145 3.29 -1.70 16.53
C GLY A 145 2.17 -2.74 16.58
N LEU A 146 0.99 -2.44 16.04
CA LEU A 146 -0.11 -3.40 15.94
C LEU A 146 0.23 -4.57 15.01
N GLY A 147 0.95 -4.30 13.91
CA GLY A 147 1.47 -5.34 13.02
C GLY A 147 2.47 -6.28 13.70
N ALA A 148 3.33 -5.73 14.59
CA ALA A 148 4.23 -6.53 15.41
C ALA A 148 3.46 -7.51 16.30
N GLY A 149 2.28 -7.16 16.80
CA GLY A 149 1.40 -8.07 17.54
C GLY A 149 0.96 -9.28 16.69
N ILE A 150 0.61 -9.07 15.42
CA ILE A 150 0.31 -10.17 14.50
C ILE A 150 1.57 -11.03 14.26
N ALA A 151 2.72 -10.39 14.00
CA ALA A 151 3.98 -11.09 13.79
C ALA A 151 4.38 -11.98 14.98
N LEU A 152 4.21 -11.45 16.20
CA LEU A 152 4.41 -12.21 17.44
C LEU A 152 3.46 -13.39 17.56
N SER A 153 2.18 -13.19 17.27
CA SER A 153 1.17 -14.27 17.34
C SER A 153 1.51 -15.43 16.40
N TYR A 154 1.94 -15.11 15.18
CA TYR A 154 2.39 -16.12 14.22
C TYR A 154 3.73 -16.73 14.58
N GLY A 155 4.72 -15.95 14.99
CA GLY A 155 6.04 -16.45 15.37
C GLY A 155 6.01 -17.36 16.60
N LEU A 156 5.10 -17.06 17.55
CA LEU A 156 4.90 -17.90 18.74
C LEU A 156 4.17 -19.23 18.41
N ALA A 157 3.59 -19.38 17.24
CA ALA A 157 2.91 -20.62 16.85
C ALA A 157 3.81 -21.86 17.02
N GLY A 158 5.09 -21.78 16.63
CA GLY A 158 6.04 -22.86 16.81
C GLY A 158 6.18 -23.32 18.27
N PHE A 159 6.18 -22.38 19.21
CA PHE A 159 6.30 -22.68 20.63
C PHE A 159 4.99 -23.16 21.26
N LEU A 160 3.85 -22.61 20.84
CA LEU A 160 2.53 -22.90 21.38
C LEU A 160 1.90 -24.16 20.79
N LEU A 161 2.17 -24.43 19.53
CA LEU A 161 1.52 -25.46 18.73
C LEU A 161 2.48 -26.61 18.37
N SER A 162 3.57 -26.79 19.16
CA SER A 162 4.55 -27.87 18.90
C SER A 162 3.86 -29.20 18.74
N ALA A 163 4.06 -29.81 17.60
CA ALA A 163 3.52 -31.11 17.25
C ALA A 163 4.63 -32.18 17.34
N PRO A 164 4.27 -33.44 17.57
CA PRO A 164 5.28 -34.49 17.79
C PRO A 164 6.07 -34.88 16.55
N ALA A 165 5.63 -34.49 15.34
CA ALA A 165 6.28 -34.90 14.10
C ALA A 165 6.97 -33.74 13.37
N PRO A 166 8.24 -33.87 12.91
CA PRO A 166 9.00 -32.82 12.21
C PRO A 166 8.33 -32.31 10.94
N ILE A 167 7.52 -33.12 10.27
CA ILE A 167 6.77 -32.76 9.06
C ILE A 167 5.81 -31.59 9.32
N GLN A 168 5.25 -31.50 10.54
CA GLN A 168 4.32 -30.44 10.93
C GLN A 168 5.04 -29.08 11.08
N ASP A 169 6.27 -29.10 11.57
CA ASP A 169 7.13 -27.91 11.63
C ASP A 169 7.46 -27.38 10.22
N THR A 170 7.55 -28.28 9.22
CA THR A 170 7.70 -27.89 7.82
C THR A 170 6.46 -27.18 7.29
N PHE A 171 5.26 -27.72 7.56
CA PHE A 171 4.02 -27.06 7.17
C PHE A 171 3.84 -25.71 7.87
N LEU A 172 4.19 -25.64 9.15
CA LEU A 172 4.20 -24.38 9.90
C LEU A 172 5.13 -23.34 9.24
N PHE A 173 6.34 -23.75 8.83
CA PHE A 173 7.26 -22.89 8.10
C PHE A 173 6.68 -22.45 6.75
N ILE A 174 6.11 -23.35 5.95
CA ILE A 174 5.56 -23.03 4.63
C ILE A 174 4.40 -22.04 4.76
N ILE A 175 3.47 -22.25 5.67
CA ILE A 175 2.32 -21.36 5.86
C ILE A 175 2.78 -19.99 6.36
N LEU A 176 3.64 -19.96 7.38
CA LEU A 176 4.12 -18.70 7.95
C LEU A 176 4.91 -17.88 6.93
N SER A 177 5.84 -18.52 6.21
CA SER A 177 6.64 -17.84 5.18
C SER A 177 5.78 -17.32 4.02
N SER A 178 4.71 -18.04 3.67
CA SER A 178 3.74 -17.57 2.66
C SER A 178 2.98 -16.33 3.12
N VAL A 179 2.45 -16.33 4.35
CA VAL A 179 1.74 -15.19 4.95
C VAL A 179 2.65 -13.96 5.03
N VAL A 180 3.90 -14.15 5.49
CA VAL A 180 4.89 -13.06 5.60
C VAL A 180 5.26 -12.52 4.22
N THR A 181 5.45 -13.38 3.22
CA THR A 181 5.80 -12.96 1.85
C THR A 181 4.67 -12.14 1.21
N ILE A 182 3.42 -12.57 1.35
CA ILE A 182 2.26 -11.82 0.86
C ILE A 182 2.19 -10.45 1.57
N GLY A 183 2.40 -10.43 2.88
CA GLY A 183 2.46 -9.20 3.66
C GLY A 183 3.58 -8.27 3.20
N ALA A 184 4.78 -8.80 2.93
CA ALA A 184 5.92 -8.03 2.45
C ALA A 184 5.65 -7.34 1.10
N LEU A 185 5.00 -8.03 0.16
CA LEU A 185 4.63 -7.47 -1.14
C LEU A 185 3.53 -6.41 -1.01
N GLY A 186 2.50 -6.68 -0.20
CA GLY A 186 1.38 -5.76 0.00
C GLY A 186 1.76 -4.46 0.72
N TYR A 187 2.82 -4.49 1.53
CA TYR A 187 3.28 -3.33 2.32
C TYR A 187 4.66 -2.81 1.90
N ALA A 188 5.09 -3.08 0.66
CA ALA A 188 6.39 -2.64 0.14
C ALA A 188 6.62 -1.12 0.26
N VAL A 189 5.56 -0.31 0.25
CA VAL A 189 5.62 1.15 0.41
C VAL A 189 6.14 1.58 1.79
N MET A 190 6.02 0.70 2.83
CA MET A 190 6.44 0.97 4.22
C MET A 190 7.48 -0.07 4.69
N PRO A 191 8.78 0.14 4.38
CA PRO A 191 9.85 -0.80 4.72
C PRO A 191 9.86 -1.23 6.19
N SER A 192 9.67 -0.29 7.10
CA SER A 192 9.67 -0.59 8.54
C SER A 192 8.59 -1.59 8.94
N TYR A 193 7.44 -1.61 8.24
CA TYR A 193 6.34 -2.50 8.56
C TYR A 193 6.65 -3.94 8.15
N TYR A 194 7.05 -4.18 6.89
CA TYR A 194 7.34 -5.53 6.43
C TYR A 194 8.60 -6.11 7.10
N ILE A 195 9.62 -5.29 7.38
CA ILE A 195 10.80 -5.75 8.15
C ILE A 195 10.37 -6.23 9.53
N THR A 196 9.47 -5.48 10.19
CA THR A 196 8.96 -5.90 11.51
C THR A 196 8.20 -7.22 11.42
N LEU A 197 7.33 -7.38 10.42
CA LEU A 197 6.58 -8.63 10.22
C LEU A 197 7.52 -9.81 9.96
N ASP A 198 8.45 -9.65 9.04
CA ASP A 198 9.36 -10.68 8.58
C ASP A 198 10.35 -11.09 9.70
N VAL A 199 11.07 -10.11 10.25
CA VAL A 199 12.09 -10.37 11.27
C VAL A 199 11.49 -10.96 12.54
N VAL A 200 10.38 -10.41 13.04
CA VAL A 200 9.80 -10.89 14.30
C VAL A 200 9.24 -12.30 14.14
N SER A 201 8.46 -12.57 13.10
CA SER A 201 7.83 -13.89 12.93
C SER A 201 8.83 -14.98 12.57
N LEU A 202 9.73 -14.74 11.64
CA LEU A 202 10.70 -15.75 11.21
C LEU A 202 11.85 -15.96 12.22
N LEU A 203 12.25 -14.90 12.96
CA LEU A 203 13.22 -15.04 14.05
C LEU A 203 12.68 -15.97 15.14
N LEU A 204 11.43 -15.80 15.55
CA LEU A 204 10.79 -16.67 16.54
C LEU A 204 10.64 -18.11 16.03
N LEU A 205 10.27 -18.27 14.77
CA LEU A 205 10.19 -19.61 14.16
C LEU A 205 11.57 -20.29 14.09
N THR A 206 12.60 -19.54 13.69
CA THR A 206 13.98 -20.05 13.65
C THR A 206 14.46 -20.43 15.06
N ALA A 207 14.12 -19.62 16.07
CA ALA A 207 14.41 -19.95 17.48
C ALA A 207 13.67 -21.22 17.94
N HIS A 208 12.44 -21.42 17.48
CA HIS A 208 11.72 -22.69 17.72
C HIS A 208 12.47 -23.89 17.11
N PHE A 209 12.90 -23.81 15.85
CA PHE A 209 13.66 -24.88 15.21
C PHE A 209 15.01 -25.15 15.91
N ALA A 210 15.71 -24.08 16.34
CA ALA A 210 16.92 -24.24 17.12
C ALA A 210 16.68 -24.96 18.46
N ARG A 211 15.58 -24.61 19.14
CA ARG A 211 15.16 -25.32 20.36
C ARG A 211 14.87 -26.81 20.09
N GLN A 212 14.15 -27.11 19.02
CA GLN A 212 13.84 -28.49 18.64
C GLN A 212 15.11 -29.30 18.32
N TYR A 213 16.06 -28.69 17.60
CA TYR A 213 17.37 -29.27 17.34
C TYR A 213 18.11 -29.60 18.65
N LEU A 214 18.16 -28.67 19.60
CA LEU A 214 18.82 -28.91 20.90
C LEU A 214 18.16 -30.00 21.74
N LEU A 215 16.85 -30.17 21.60
CA LEU A 215 16.09 -31.19 22.36
C LEU A 215 16.17 -32.59 21.73
N SER A 216 16.09 -32.69 20.41
CA SER A 216 16.00 -33.96 19.67
C SER A 216 17.34 -34.45 19.11
N GLY A 217 18.29 -33.56 18.86
CA GLY A 217 19.52 -33.85 18.12
C GLY A 217 19.31 -34.14 16.63
N ASP A 218 18.08 -33.98 16.11
CA ASP A 218 17.74 -34.32 14.74
C ASP A 218 18.24 -33.28 13.74
N SER A 219 19.14 -33.72 12.85
CA SER A 219 19.73 -32.85 11.79
C SER A 219 18.70 -32.25 10.82
N TYR A 220 17.49 -32.77 10.79
CA TYR A 220 16.38 -32.22 10.03
C TYR A 220 16.09 -30.74 10.40
N TYR A 221 16.19 -30.41 11.71
CA TYR A 221 16.01 -29.04 12.16
C TYR A 221 17.12 -28.08 11.72
N LEU A 222 18.35 -28.57 11.53
CA LEU A 222 19.42 -27.77 10.93
C LEU A 222 19.09 -27.38 9.48
N LEU A 223 18.51 -28.32 8.74
CA LEU A 223 18.02 -28.04 7.38
C LEU A 223 16.93 -26.97 7.41
N LEU A 224 15.93 -27.07 8.30
CA LEU A 224 14.86 -26.08 8.44
C LEU A 224 15.39 -24.70 8.82
N ILE A 225 16.35 -24.62 9.76
CA ILE A 225 17.01 -23.37 10.13
C ILE A 225 17.70 -22.76 8.92
N THR A 226 18.46 -23.56 8.17
CA THR A 226 19.19 -23.08 7.00
C THR A 226 18.22 -22.52 5.94
N VAL A 227 17.15 -23.28 5.64
CA VAL A 227 16.11 -22.86 4.67
C VAL A 227 15.39 -21.60 5.16
N ALA A 228 15.07 -21.51 6.45
CA ALA A 228 14.41 -20.33 7.02
C ALA A 228 15.29 -19.07 6.88
N ILE A 229 16.58 -19.17 7.19
CA ILE A 229 17.51 -18.04 7.06
C ILE A 229 17.65 -17.62 5.59
N LEU A 230 17.85 -18.58 4.67
CA LEU A 230 17.95 -18.31 3.24
C LEU A 230 16.68 -17.64 2.71
N TRP A 231 15.52 -18.16 3.12
CA TRP A 231 14.22 -17.60 2.75
C TRP A 231 14.06 -16.16 3.27
N GLN A 232 14.40 -15.91 4.52
CA GLN A 232 14.35 -14.57 5.12
C GLN A 232 15.22 -13.57 4.35
N VAL A 233 16.46 -13.93 4.04
CA VAL A 233 17.37 -13.09 3.24
C VAL A 233 16.76 -12.80 1.88
N LEU A 234 16.21 -13.82 1.20
CA LEU A 234 15.59 -13.66 -0.12
C LEU A 234 14.39 -12.72 -0.08
N VAL A 235 13.48 -12.89 0.91
CA VAL A 235 12.30 -12.03 1.08
C VAL A 235 12.71 -10.60 1.35
N LEU A 236 13.68 -10.36 2.24
CA LEU A 236 14.16 -9.00 2.52
C LEU A 236 14.78 -8.32 1.30
N ILE A 237 15.56 -9.03 0.49
CA ILE A 237 16.12 -8.51 -0.76
C ILE A 237 15.00 -8.13 -1.74
N LYS A 238 14.03 -9.04 -1.95
CA LYS A 238 12.90 -8.80 -2.86
C LYS A 238 12.01 -7.65 -2.38
N ALA A 239 11.67 -7.63 -1.10
CA ALA A 239 10.85 -6.58 -0.50
C ALA A 239 11.55 -5.21 -0.56
N ARG A 240 12.87 -5.15 -0.33
CA ARG A 240 13.66 -3.92 -0.47
C ARG A 240 13.61 -3.39 -1.91
N ARG A 241 13.81 -4.26 -2.91
CA ARG A 241 13.70 -3.86 -4.33
C ARG A 241 12.30 -3.35 -4.66
N ALA A 242 11.26 -4.07 -4.27
CA ALA A 242 9.87 -3.65 -4.46
C ALA A 242 9.58 -2.30 -3.79
N SER A 243 10.12 -2.08 -2.58
CA SER A 243 10.00 -0.81 -1.87
C SER A 243 10.66 0.34 -2.63
N MET A 244 11.88 0.15 -3.15
CA MET A 244 12.58 1.18 -3.92
C MET A 244 11.78 1.55 -5.17
N THR A 245 11.35 0.57 -5.95
CA THR A 245 10.53 0.81 -7.15
C THR A 245 9.21 1.52 -6.83
N ALA A 246 8.53 1.12 -5.75
CA ALA A 246 7.28 1.77 -5.34
C ALA A 246 7.51 3.23 -4.92
N ILE A 247 8.59 3.52 -4.18
CA ILE A 247 8.94 4.89 -3.77
C ILE A 247 9.31 5.75 -4.98
N GLU A 248 10.12 5.22 -5.91
CA GLU A 248 10.49 5.91 -7.15
C GLU A 248 9.26 6.26 -7.98
N ALA A 249 8.31 5.32 -8.12
CA ALA A 249 7.05 5.56 -8.82
C ALA A 249 6.22 6.68 -8.17
N ILE A 250 6.16 6.73 -6.83
CA ILE A 250 5.47 7.80 -6.10
C ILE A 250 6.16 9.14 -6.34
N VAL A 251 7.49 9.19 -6.24
CA VAL A 251 8.26 10.43 -6.46
C VAL A 251 8.07 10.95 -7.88
N LEU A 252 8.12 10.05 -8.87
CA LEU A 252 7.91 10.41 -10.27
C LEU A 252 6.50 10.96 -10.49
N ASN A 253 5.48 10.31 -9.92
CA ASN A 253 4.09 10.77 -10.03
C ASN A 253 3.89 12.16 -9.41
N GLU A 254 4.48 12.44 -8.24
CA GLU A 254 4.42 13.77 -7.60
C GLU A 254 5.10 14.84 -8.46
N ARG A 255 6.25 14.53 -9.07
CA ARG A 255 6.93 15.46 -10.00
C ARG A 255 6.11 15.75 -11.25
N LEU A 256 5.52 14.71 -11.85
CA LEU A 256 4.64 14.87 -13.01
C LEU A 256 3.42 15.74 -12.70
N GLN A 257 2.85 15.60 -11.51
CA GLN A 257 1.75 16.46 -11.07
C GLN A 257 2.19 17.91 -10.93
N ASP A 258 3.38 18.17 -10.36
CA ASP A 258 3.93 19.52 -10.27
C ASP A 258 4.16 20.15 -11.66
N GLU A 259 4.69 19.38 -12.62
CA GLU A 259 4.88 19.85 -14.01
C GLU A 259 3.55 20.16 -14.69
N ILE A 260 2.54 19.28 -14.55
CA ILE A 260 1.21 19.51 -15.11
C ILE A 260 0.59 20.79 -14.54
N GLU A 261 0.67 21.00 -13.22
CA GLU A 261 0.16 22.24 -12.60
C GLU A 261 0.91 23.49 -13.10
N GLN A 262 2.24 23.39 -13.25
CA GLN A 262 3.03 24.48 -13.79
C GLN A 262 2.65 24.82 -15.25
N HIS A 263 2.49 23.80 -16.09
CA HIS A 263 2.02 23.99 -17.46
C HIS A 263 0.62 24.58 -17.53
N GLN A 264 -0.29 24.16 -16.66
CA GLN A 264 -1.64 24.75 -16.59
C GLN A 264 -1.59 26.23 -16.21
N ARG A 265 -0.81 26.61 -15.20
CA ARG A 265 -0.62 28.00 -14.80
C ARG A 265 -0.01 28.85 -15.93
N THR A 266 1.00 28.32 -16.62
CA THR A 266 1.63 28.98 -17.75
C THR A 266 0.65 29.16 -18.91
N ARG A 267 -0.15 28.16 -19.24
CA ARG A 267 -1.20 28.24 -20.26
C ARG A 267 -2.25 29.28 -19.91
N GLU A 268 -2.70 29.35 -18.65
CA GLU A 268 -3.65 30.33 -18.19
C GLU A 268 -3.08 31.74 -18.27
N ALA A 269 -1.81 31.96 -17.88
CA ALA A 269 -1.12 33.23 -18.01
C ALA A 269 -0.99 33.66 -19.47
N ILE A 270 -0.59 32.77 -20.38
CA ILE A 270 -0.53 33.05 -21.82
C ILE A 270 -1.92 33.40 -22.39
N ARG A 271 -2.95 32.67 -21.96
CA ARG A 271 -4.32 32.93 -22.37
C ARG A 271 -4.80 34.31 -21.91
N GLN A 272 -4.49 34.68 -20.67
CA GLN A 272 -4.82 35.99 -20.11
C GLN A 272 -4.12 37.10 -20.90
N MET A 273 -2.82 36.97 -21.18
CA MET A 273 -2.09 37.93 -22.04
C MET A 273 -2.64 37.99 -23.46
N ALA A 274 -3.09 36.87 -24.05
CA ALA A 274 -3.67 36.84 -25.38
C ALA A 274 -5.09 37.44 -25.48
N LEU A 275 -5.83 37.52 -24.36
CA LEU A 275 -7.21 38.01 -24.31
C LEU A 275 -7.35 39.46 -23.81
N HIS A 276 -6.32 39.98 -23.11
CA HIS A 276 -6.34 41.34 -22.58
C HIS A 276 -5.24 42.20 -23.22
N ASP A 277 -5.50 43.46 -23.31
CA ASP A 277 -4.53 44.45 -23.75
C ASP A 277 -3.60 44.80 -22.58
N GLU A 278 -2.29 44.72 -22.80
CA GLU A 278 -1.27 44.90 -21.74
C GLU A 278 -1.24 46.33 -21.17
N LEU A 279 -1.67 47.33 -21.96
CA LEU A 279 -1.63 48.75 -21.56
C LEU A 279 -2.87 49.18 -20.80
N THR A 280 -4.02 48.68 -21.21
CA THR A 280 -5.31 49.14 -20.66
C THR A 280 -5.94 48.14 -19.71
N GLY A 281 -5.48 46.86 -19.70
CA GLY A 281 -6.09 45.76 -18.96
C GLY A 281 -7.47 45.35 -19.44
N LEU A 282 -7.99 45.96 -20.49
CA LEU A 282 -9.30 45.66 -21.06
C LEU A 282 -9.24 44.42 -21.98
N GLY A 283 -10.37 43.75 -22.15
CA GLY A 283 -10.48 42.65 -23.11
C GLY A 283 -10.23 43.12 -24.53
N ASN A 284 -9.31 42.49 -25.24
CA ASN A 284 -9.02 42.78 -26.63
C ASN A 284 -10.13 42.22 -27.56
N ARG A 285 -10.04 42.51 -28.87
CA ARG A 285 -11.03 42.03 -29.86
C ARG A 285 -11.26 40.51 -29.78
N ARG A 286 -10.22 39.73 -29.51
CA ARG A 286 -10.28 38.29 -29.40
C ARG A 286 -11.08 37.85 -28.16
N TYR A 287 -11.02 38.54 -27.07
CA TYR A 287 -11.86 38.32 -25.88
C TYR A 287 -13.34 38.48 -26.22
N PHE A 288 -13.72 39.52 -26.97
CA PHE A 288 -15.10 39.71 -27.41
C PHE A 288 -15.58 38.62 -28.34
N GLU A 289 -14.78 38.22 -29.33
CA GLU A 289 -15.10 37.12 -30.24
C GLU A 289 -15.32 35.77 -29.54
N GLU A 290 -14.51 35.46 -28.50
CA GLU A 290 -14.64 34.24 -27.70
C GLU A 290 -15.86 34.30 -26.75
N SER A 291 -16.19 35.47 -26.21
CA SER A 291 -17.32 35.71 -25.32
C SER A 291 -18.68 35.61 -26.04
N VAL A 292 -18.74 35.98 -27.31
CA VAL A 292 -19.98 35.92 -28.13
C VAL A 292 -20.26 34.50 -28.64
N ARG A 293 -19.24 33.64 -28.72
CA ARG A 293 -19.40 32.24 -29.17
C ARG A 293 -19.85 31.26 -28.06
N ARG A 294 -19.85 31.68 -26.80
CA ARG A 294 -20.36 30.91 -25.66
C ARG A 294 -21.82 31.22 -25.37
#